data_6c42b4db759ec05132be8e35e5495a48
#
_entry.id   6c42b4db759ec05132be8e35e5495a48
#
_cell.length_a   1.000
_cell.length_b   1.000
_cell.length_c   1.000
_cell.angle_alpha   90.00
_cell.angle_beta   90.00
_cell.angle_gamma   90.00
#
_symmetry.space_group_name_H-M   'P 1'
#
loop_
_entity.id
_entity.type
_entity.pdbx_description
1 polymer ?
#
loop_
_entity_poly.entity_id
_entity_poly.type
_entity_poly.pdbx_seq_one_letter_code
_entity_poly.pdbx_strand_id
1 'polypeptide(L)'
;TIVSPFLVPERFTLVTYMFLHGSWIHLLGNMLFLWVFGDNVEDAMGHLRFIMFYLMCGIFAAVVHSWIMPRSELPLIGASGAVAGIISAYLILHPKVKVWVLALWRIPIKITAYWALGFWILAQFANLLFDTEESVAWGAHIGGLAAGAVLILFMRRRGVPLFDKTRGGA
;
A
#
# COMPACT_ATOMS: atom_id res chain seq x y z
N THR A 1 -21.92 26.23 11.88
CA THR A 1 -21.12 25.77 10.70
C THR A 1 -19.79 26.47 10.76
N ILE A 2 -18.79 25.77 11.32
CA ILE A 2 -17.40 26.24 11.28
C ILE A 2 -16.98 26.02 9.82
N VAL A 3 -16.95 27.08 9.03
CA VAL A 3 -16.35 27.03 7.69
C VAL A 3 -14.88 26.74 7.90
N SER A 4 -14.45 25.53 7.54
CA SER A 4 -13.04 25.16 7.56
C SER A 4 -12.25 26.19 6.76
N PRO A 5 -11.21 26.83 7.32
CA PRO A 5 -10.41 27.82 6.62
C PRO A 5 -9.53 27.20 5.51
N PHE A 6 -9.68 25.89 5.25
CA PHE A 6 -8.88 25.21 4.25
C PHE A 6 -9.43 25.46 2.84
N LEU A 7 -8.55 25.92 1.96
CA LEU A 7 -8.80 26.19 0.55
C LEU A 7 -9.20 24.92 -0.25
N VAL A 8 -9.09 23.74 0.34
CA VAL A 8 -9.35 22.44 -0.31
C VAL A 8 -10.68 21.89 0.22
N PRO A 9 -11.70 21.69 -0.64
CA PRO A 9 -12.93 21.03 -0.24
C PRO A 9 -12.67 19.64 0.33
N GLU A 10 -13.40 19.25 1.39
CA GLU A 10 -13.20 17.98 2.13
C GLU A 10 -13.16 16.74 1.22
N ARG A 11 -13.95 16.71 0.13
CA ARG A 11 -13.94 15.61 -0.83
C ARG A 11 -12.57 15.35 -1.49
N PHE A 12 -11.71 16.36 -1.58
CA PHE A 12 -10.36 16.20 -2.13
C PHE A 12 -9.38 15.61 -1.11
N THR A 13 -9.71 15.61 0.18
CA THR A 13 -8.87 15.03 1.23
C THR A 13 -8.67 13.54 1.03
N LEU A 14 -9.63 12.84 0.39
CA LEU A 14 -9.49 11.42 0.00
C LEU A 14 -8.30 11.14 -0.94
N VAL A 15 -7.77 12.18 -1.56
CA VAL A 15 -6.59 12.08 -2.44
C VAL A 15 -5.40 12.83 -1.86
N THR A 16 -5.61 14.05 -1.37
CA THR A 16 -4.50 14.93 -0.96
C THR A 16 -3.76 14.42 0.26
N TYR A 17 -4.40 13.66 1.15
CA TYR A 17 -3.78 13.08 2.33
C TYR A 17 -2.57 12.19 1.99
N MET A 18 -2.60 11.50 0.83
CA MET A 18 -1.52 10.63 0.37
C MET A 18 -0.19 11.37 0.13
N PHE A 19 -0.25 12.68 -0.06
CA PHE A 19 0.92 13.53 -0.36
C PHE A 19 1.44 14.27 0.87
N LEU A 20 0.78 14.13 2.03
CA LEU A 20 1.20 14.70 3.29
C LEU A 20 1.91 13.65 4.13
N HIS A 21 2.99 14.03 4.81
CA HIS A 21 3.75 13.11 5.67
C HIS A 21 4.12 13.79 6.98
N GLY A 22 3.97 13.06 8.10
CA GLY A 22 4.23 13.59 9.44
C GLY A 22 5.73 13.71 9.78
N SER A 23 6.61 13.03 9.03
CA SER A 23 8.07 13.11 9.24
C SER A 23 8.83 12.70 7.98
N TRP A 24 10.12 13.06 7.93
CA TRP A 24 11.03 12.62 6.86
C TRP A 24 11.17 11.10 6.79
N ILE A 25 11.22 10.41 7.94
CA ILE A 25 11.28 8.94 7.97
C ILE A 25 10.02 8.34 7.38
N HIS A 26 8.84 8.91 7.68
CA HIS A 26 7.57 8.47 7.12
C HIS A 26 7.55 8.64 5.58
N LEU A 27 8.01 9.78 5.08
CA LEU A 27 8.12 10.03 3.65
C LEU A 27 9.10 9.06 2.98
N LEU A 28 10.32 8.96 3.53
CA LEU A 28 11.37 8.10 2.96
C LEU A 28 10.97 6.63 2.99
N GLY A 29 10.29 6.17 4.04
CA GLY A 29 9.74 4.82 4.11
C GLY A 29 8.74 4.55 2.98
N ASN A 30 7.77 5.43 2.78
CA ASN A 30 6.81 5.30 1.68
C ASN A 30 7.50 5.31 0.31
N MET A 31 8.46 6.21 0.09
CA MET A 31 9.21 6.29 -1.17
C MET A 31 10.08 5.06 -1.41
N LEU A 32 10.68 4.51 -0.37
CA LEU A 32 11.46 3.28 -0.46
C LEU A 32 10.61 2.10 -0.93
N PHE A 33 9.45 1.88 -0.31
CA PHE A 33 8.55 0.80 -0.70
C PHE A 33 7.97 1.02 -2.11
N LEU A 34 7.61 2.25 -2.43
CA LEU A 34 7.16 2.62 -3.78
C LEU A 34 8.25 2.33 -4.82
N TRP A 35 9.50 2.68 -4.54
CA TRP A 35 10.62 2.43 -5.45
C TRP A 35 10.94 0.94 -5.60
N VAL A 36 10.96 0.18 -4.51
CA VAL A 36 11.34 -1.25 -4.54
C VAL A 36 10.27 -2.12 -5.21
N PHE A 37 9.00 -1.82 -4.99
CA PHE A 37 7.89 -2.68 -5.43
C PHE A 37 7.05 -2.07 -6.55
N GLY A 38 7.01 -0.74 -6.63
CA GLY A 38 6.14 -0.01 -7.55
C GLY A 38 6.50 -0.25 -9.01
N ASP A 39 7.78 -0.23 -9.34
CA ASP A 39 8.29 -0.44 -10.70
C ASP A 39 7.77 -1.75 -11.33
N ASN A 40 7.87 -2.86 -10.60
CA ASN A 40 7.39 -4.17 -11.06
C ASN A 40 5.85 -4.21 -11.24
N VAL A 41 5.11 -3.52 -10.39
CA VAL A 41 3.65 -3.43 -10.50
C VAL A 41 3.27 -2.52 -11.67
N GLU A 42 4.00 -1.44 -11.87
CA GLU A 42 3.85 -0.55 -13.01
C GLU A 42 4.11 -1.26 -14.33
N ASP A 43 5.18 -2.04 -14.42
CA ASP A 43 5.48 -2.87 -15.58
C ASP A 43 4.37 -3.87 -15.91
N ALA A 44 3.72 -4.40 -14.89
CA ALA A 44 2.61 -5.33 -15.08
C ALA A 44 1.37 -4.68 -15.68
N MET A 45 1.16 -3.38 -15.54
CA MET A 45 -0.07 -2.70 -15.98
C MET A 45 0.18 -1.50 -16.91
N GLY A 46 1.34 -0.86 -16.83
CA GLY A 46 1.72 0.35 -17.55
C GLY A 46 1.39 1.64 -16.82
N HIS A 47 2.09 2.70 -17.16
CA HIS A 47 2.12 3.97 -16.43
C HIS A 47 0.75 4.54 -16.06
N LEU A 48 -0.14 4.73 -17.03
CA LEU A 48 -1.45 5.34 -16.77
C LEU A 48 -2.32 4.49 -15.84
N ARG A 49 -2.33 3.16 -16.05
CA ARG A 49 -3.09 2.26 -15.16
C ARG A 49 -2.47 2.19 -13.78
N PHE A 50 -1.15 2.30 -13.66
CA PHE A 50 -0.46 2.34 -12.38
C PHE A 50 -0.84 3.58 -11.57
N ILE A 51 -0.87 4.76 -12.21
CA ILE A 51 -1.32 5.99 -11.55
C ILE A 51 -2.76 5.85 -11.05
N MET A 52 -3.66 5.33 -11.89
CA MET A 52 -5.05 5.08 -11.50
C MET A 52 -5.13 4.05 -10.36
N PHE A 53 -4.38 2.97 -10.46
CA PHE A 53 -4.29 1.94 -9.43
C PHE A 53 -3.85 2.51 -8.08
N TYR A 54 -2.77 3.30 -8.08
CA TYR A 54 -2.25 3.96 -6.90
C TYR A 54 -3.28 4.86 -6.23
N LEU A 55 -3.93 5.73 -7.02
CA LEU A 55 -4.96 6.64 -6.52
C LEU A 55 -6.18 5.88 -5.98
N MET A 56 -6.64 4.85 -6.69
CA MET A 56 -7.77 4.03 -6.25
C MET A 56 -7.45 3.27 -4.95
N CYS A 57 -6.25 2.70 -4.82
CA CYS A 57 -5.82 2.07 -3.58
C CYS A 57 -5.84 3.07 -2.40
N GLY A 58 -5.33 4.29 -2.62
CA GLY A 58 -5.34 5.33 -1.59
C GLY A 58 -6.75 5.79 -1.22
N ILE A 59 -7.61 6.05 -2.19
CA ILE A 59 -9.02 6.43 -1.92
C ILE A 59 -9.72 5.33 -1.12
N PHE A 60 -9.56 4.06 -1.54
CA PHE A 60 -10.19 2.95 -0.85
C PHE A 60 -9.62 2.75 0.56
N ALA A 61 -8.33 2.97 0.74
CA ALA A 61 -7.67 2.97 2.05
C ALA A 61 -8.30 4.01 3.00
N ALA A 62 -8.50 5.24 2.52
CA ALA A 62 -9.13 6.30 3.32
C ALA A 62 -10.58 5.96 3.68
N VAL A 63 -11.35 5.44 2.73
CA VAL A 63 -12.76 5.03 2.97
C VAL A 63 -12.84 3.93 4.02
N VAL A 64 -12.01 2.89 3.90
CA VAL A 64 -11.98 1.76 4.86
C VAL A 64 -11.54 2.23 6.24
N HIS A 65 -10.51 3.09 6.31
CA HIS A 65 -10.06 3.66 7.58
C HIS A 65 -11.19 4.43 8.27
N SER A 66 -11.85 5.33 7.55
CA SER A 66 -12.97 6.12 8.08
C SER A 66 -14.15 5.25 8.53
N TRP A 67 -14.35 4.10 7.89
CA TRP A 67 -15.39 3.16 8.27
C TRP A 67 -15.03 2.34 9.53
N ILE A 68 -13.77 1.91 9.66
CA ILE A 68 -13.30 1.14 10.83
C ILE A 68 -13.13 2.06 12.04
N MET A 69 -12.63 3.28 11.83
CA MET A 69 -12.28 4.24 12.87
C MET A 69 -13.07 5.56 12.72
N PRO A 70 -14.42 5.52 12.81
CA PRO A 70 -15.27 6.69 12.52
C PRO A 70 -15.13 7.82 13.54
N ARG A 71 -14.47 7.58 14.66
CA ARG A 71 -14.26 8.55 15.74
C ARG A 71 -12.78 8.95 15.91
N SER A 72 -11.92 8.55 15.00
CA SER A 72 -10.52 8.97 15.05
C SER A 72 -10.44 10.50 14.88
N GLU A 73 -9.82 11.16 15.84
CA GLU A 73 -9.55 12.60 15.79
C GLU A 73 -8.19 12.90 15.13
N LEU A 74 -7.39 11.86 14.85
CA LEU A 74 -6.10 12.01 14.20
C LEU A 74 -6.27 12.16 12.69
N PRO A 75 -5.56 13.10 12.08
CA PRO A 75 -5.61 13.29 10.63
C PRO A 75 -4.98 12.08 9.93
N LEU A 76 -5.70 11.54 8.93
CA LEU A 76 -5.13 10.56 8.03
C LEU A 76 -4.10 11.25 7.12
N ILE A 77 -2.85 10.82 7.16
CA ILE A 77 -1.74 11.33 6.33
C ILE A 77 -0.82 10.20 5.89
N GLY A 78 -0.26 10.33 4.71
CA GLY A 78 0.75 9.41 4.17
C GLY A 78 0.25 8.57 2.99
N ALA A 79 1.20 8.23 2.13
CA ALA A 79 1.00 7.38 0.95
C ALA A 79 0.81 5.90 1.31
N SER A 80 0.97 5.52 2.58
CA SER A 80 1.14 4.13 3.02
C SER A 80 -0.04 3.23 2.70
N GLY A 81 -1.28 3.76 2.66
CA GLY A 81 -2.44 3.01 2.20
C GLY A 81 -2.35 2.62 0.72
N ALA A 82 -1.95 3.55 -0.15
CA ALA A 82 -1.71 3.26 -1.57
C ALA A 82 -0.51 2.32 -1.78
N VAL A 83 0.56 2.53 -1.00
CA VAL A 83 1.75 1.66 -1.00
C VAL A 83 1.40 0.25 -0.53
N ALA A 84 0.53 0.08 0.47
CA ALA A 84 0.01 -1.22 0.88
C ALA A 84 -0.69 -1.94 -0.29
N GLY A 85 -1.44 -1.21 -1.11
CA GLY A 85 -2.02 -1.74 -2.35
C GLY A 85 -0.96 -2.24 -3.34
N ILE A 86 0.14 -1.50 -3.51
CA ILE A 86 1.27 -1.95 -4.33
C ILE A 86 1.90 -3.23 -3.77
N ILE A 87 2.09 -3.31 -2.44
CA ILE A 87 2.67 -4.48 -1.77
C ILE A 87 1.81 -5.73 -2.02
N SER A 88 0.49 -5.63 -1.88
CA SER A 88 -0.39 -6.77 -2.14
C SER A 88 -0.40 -7.18 -3.61
N ALA A 89 -0.40 -6.22 -4.53
CA ALA A 89 -0.30 -6.48 -5.96
C ALA A 89 1.03 -7.16 -6.33
N TYR A 90 2.15 -6.65 -5.79
CA TYR A 90 3.46 -7.27 -5.99
C TYR A 90 3.50 -8.71 -5.49
N LEU A 91 2.94 -8.96 -4.30
CA LEU A 91 2.92 -10.31 -3.72
C LEU A 91 2.09 -11.29 -4.56
N ILE A 92 1.01 -10.83 -5.19
CA ILE A 92 0.20 -11.63 -6.11
C ILE A 92 0.94 -11.89 -7.43
N LEU A 93 1.70 -10.93 -7.92
CA LEU A 93 2.49 -11.08 -9.15
C LEU A 93 3.73 -11.94 -8.92
N HIS A 94 4.51 -11.63 -7.87
CA HIS A 94 5.89 -12.08 -7.69
C HIS A 94 6.17 -12.70 -6.30
N PRO A 95 5.40 -13.69 -5.82
CA PRO A 95 5.57 -14.25 -4.46
C PRO A 95 6.91 -14.96 -4.26
N LYS A 96 7.49 -15.53 -5.33
CA LYS A 96 8.71 -16.35 -5.27
C LYS A 96 10.00 -15.54 -5.48
N VAL A 97 9.90 -14.29 -5.91
CA VAL A 97 11.06 -13.43 -6.09
C VAL A 97 11.75 -13.20 -4.75
N LYS A 98 13.07 -13.27 -4.74
CA LYS A 98 13.86 -13.02 -3.54
C LYS A 98 14.13 -11.53 -3.40
N VAL A 99 13.80 -10.99 -2.24
CA VAL A 99 14.04 -9.60 -1.86
C VAL A 99 15.08 -9.53 -0.74
N TRP A 100 15.85 -8.44 -0.72
CA TRP A 100 16.75 -8.18 0.38
C TRP A 100 16.00 -7.53 1.53
N VAL A 101 16.16 -8.09 2.72
CA VAL A 101 15.60 -7.56 3.97
C VAL A 101 16.75 -7.31 4.94
N LEU A 102 16.77 -6.15 5.56
CA LEU A 102 17.74 -5.83 6.58
C LEU A 102 17.25 -6.34 7.95
N ALA A 103 17.63 -7.57 8.29
CA ALA A 103 17.27 -8.16 9.57
C ALA A 103 18.00 -7.42 10.71
N LEU A 104 17.27 -7.14 11.80
CA LEU A 104 17.78 -6.41 12.98
C LEU A 104 18.51 -5.09 12.60
N TRP A 105 18.10 -4.46 11.49
CA TRP A 105 18.70 -3.22 10.96
C TRP A 105 20.19 -3.30 10.62
N ARG A 106 20.76 -4.52 10.55
CA ARG A 106 22.22 -4.73 10.38
C ARG A 106 22.57 -5.84 9.41
N ILE A 107 21.79 -6.92 9.36
CA ILE A 107 22.14 -8.13 8.63
C ILE A 107 21.31 -8.22 7.35
N PRO A 108 21.90 -8.02 6.16
CA PRO A 108 21.18 -8.21 4.91
C PRO A 108 20.94 -9.70 4.68
N ILE A 109 19.67 -10.09 4.66
CA ILE A 109 19.23 -11.44 4.34
C ILE A 109 18.39 -11.44 3.08
N LYS A 110 18.47 -12.52 2.31
CA LYS A 110 17.72 -12.68 1.07
C LYS A 110 16.63 -13.72 1.28
N ILE A 111 15.39 -13.28 1.32
CA ILE A 111 14.21 -14.15 1.53
C ILE A 111 13.19 -13.91 0.41
N THR A 112 12.27 -14.85 0.21
CA THR A 112 11.22 -14.67 -0.79
C THR A 112 10.25 -13.55 -0.38
N ALA A 113 9.70 -12.85 -1.37
CA ALA A 113 8.69 -11.81 -1.15
C ALA A 113 7.51 -12.35 -0.36
N TYR A 114 7.13 -13.61 -0.58
CA TYR A 114 6.07 -14.28 0.19
C TYR A 114 6.30 -14.18 1.70
N TRP A 115 7.49 -14.48 2.18
CA TRP A 115 7.80 -14.41 3.62
C TRP A 115 7.96 -12.97 4.09
N ALA A 116 8.74 -12.14 3.34
CA ALA A 116 9.00 -10.76 3.75
C ALA A 116 7.70 -9.95 3.85
N LEU A 117 6.92 -9.94 2.79
CA LEU A 117 5.68 -9.16 2.71
C LEU A 117 4.53 -9.84 3.46
N GLY A 118 4.50 -11.18 3.50
CA GLY A 118 3.50 -11.92 4.26
C GLY A 118 3.58 -11.60 5.76
N PHE A 119 4.78 -11.59 6.35
CA PHE A 119 4.96 -11.16 7.74
C PHE A 119 4.60 -9.69 7.95
N TRP A 120 4.97 -8.83 7.01
CA TRP A 120 4.59 -7.42 7.09
C TRP A 120 3.06 -7.24 7.06
N ILE A 121 2.37 -7.95 6.16
CA ILE A 121 0.89 -7.94 6.09
C ILE A 121 0.28 -8.46 7.39
N LEU A 122 0.78 -9.59 7.91
CA LEU A 122 0.29 -10.15 9.17
C LEU A 122 0.42 -9.15 10.32
N ALA A 123 1.54 -8.41 10.37
CA ALA A 123 1.75 -7.37 11.37
C ALA A 123 0.72 -6.23 11.24
N GLN A 124 0.27 -5.86 10.01
CA GLN A 124 -0.78 -4.85 9.85
C GLN A 124 -2.09 -5.27 10.51
N PHE A 125 -2.48 -6.55 10.32
CA PHE A 125 -3.69 -7.09 10.96
C PHE A 125 -3.54 -7.21 12.47
N ALA A 126 -2.38 -7.66 12.96
CA ALA A 126 -2.12 -7.75 14.39
C ALA A 126 -2.20 -6.37 15.04
N ASN A 127 -1.56 -5.37 14.46
CA ASN A 127 -1.59 -4.01 14.99
C ASN A 127 -2.98 -3.38 14.94
N LEU A 128 -3.78 -3.64 13.89
CA LEU A 128 -5.17 -3.19 13.84
C LEU A 128 -5.99 -3.73 15.03
N LEU A 129 -5.67 -4.94 15.51
CA LEU A 129 -6.43 -5.59 16.58
C LEU A 129 -5.91 -5.27 17.98
N PHE A 130 -4.61 -5.03 18.13
CA PHE A 130 -3.93 -4.97 19.43
C PHE A 130 -3.27 -3.63 19.72
N ASP A 131 -3.04 -2.76 18.72
CA ASP A 131 -2.47 -1.45 18.94
C ASP A 131 -3.55 -0.51 19.51
N THR A 132 -3.29 -0.01 20.69
CA THR A 132 -4.15 0.96 21.38
C THR A 132 -3.71 2.41 21.14
N GLU A 133 -2.51 2.60 20.59
CA GLU A 133 -1.98 3.92 20.23
C GLU A 133 -2.37 4.19 18.76
N GLU A 134 -3.35 5.04 18.52
CA GLU A 134 -3.81 5.41 17.17
C GLU A 134 -2.76 6.15 16.32
N SER A 135 -1.47 5.92 16.59
CA SER A 135 -0.35 6.59 15.92
C SER A 135 -0.20 6.23 14.44
N VAL A 136 -0.70 5.07 14.04
CA VAL A 136 -0.66 4.58 12.66
C VAL A 136 -2.06 4.18 12.19
N ALA A 137 -2.41 4.59 10.98
CA ALA A 137 -3.71 4.31 10.38
C ALA A 137 -3.78 2.85 9.83
N TRP A 138 -3.74 1.86 10.71
CA TRP A 138 -3.76 0.43 10.33
C TRP A 138 -4.94 0.07 9.44
N GLY A 139 -6.11 0.66 9.68
CA GLY A 139 -7.30 0.48 8.84
C GLY A 139 -7.07 0.93 7.39
N ALA A 140 -6.30 2.00 7.17
CA ALA A 140 -5.94 2.44 5.83
C ALA A 140 -5.01 1.43 5.13
N HIS A 141 -4.05 0.84 5.86
CA HIS A 141 -3.19 -0.21 5.30
C HIS A 141 -4.00 -1.42 4.86
N ILE A 142 -4.92 -1.90 5.70
CA ILE A 142 -5.80 -3.04 5.36
C ILE A 142 -6.68 -2.71 4.15
N GLY A 143 -7.27 -1.52 4.12
CA GLY A 143 -8.06 -1.06 2.97
C GLY A 143 -7.24 -1.04 1.68
N GLY A 144 -6.03 -0.51 1.74
CA GLY A 144 -5.10 -0.48 0.61
C GLY A 144 -4.70 -1.88 0.14
N LEU A 145 -4.34 -2.79 1.07
CA LEU A 145 -4.04 -4.19 0.77
C LEU A 145 -5.19 -4.87 0.03
N ALA A 146 -6.41 -4.72 0.53
CA ALA A 146 -7.61 -5.30 -0.09
C ALA A 146 -7.86 -4.74 -1.49
N ALA A 147 -7.78 -3.41 -1.65
CA ALA A 147 -7.95 -2.75 -2.94
C ALA A 147 -6.90 -3.23 -3.95
N GLY A 148 -5.62 -3.24 -3.56
CA GLY A 148 -4.53 -3.67 -4.44
C GLY A 148 -4.65 -5.11 -4.88
N ALA A 149 -5.02 -6.01 -3.96
CA ALA A 149 -5.24 -7.43 -4.27
C ALA A 149 -6.35 -7.64 -5.30
N VAL A 150 -7.44 -6.88 -5.21
CA VAL A 150 -8.54 -6.96 -6.16
C VAL A 150 -8.21 -6.28 -7.48
N LEU A 151 -7.71 -5.05 -7.43
CA LEU A 151 -7.48 -4.24 -8.62
C LEU A 151 -6.41 -4.84 -9.55
N ILE A 152 -5.37 -5.47 -9.02
CA ILE A 152 -4.33 -6.09 -9.85
C ILE A 152 -4.89 -7.17 -10.78
N LEU A 153 -5.92 -7.88 -10.36
CA LEU A 153 -6.54 -8.94 -11.16
C LEU A 153 -7.15 -8.40 -12.46
N PHE A 154 -7.66 -7.16 -12.42
CA PHE A 154 -8.35 -6.52 -13.54
C PHE A 154 -7.46 -5.53 -14.31
N MET A 155 -6.50 -4.88 -13.64
CA MET A 155 -5.73 -3.79 -14.22
C MET A 155 -4.43 -4.23 -14.87
N ARG A 156 -3.91 -5.44 -14.57
CA ARG A 156 -2.71 -5.99 -15.24
C ARG A 156 -2.94 -6.16 -16.74
N ARG A 157 -1.88 -6.04 -17.51
CA ARG A 157 -1.92 -6.28 -18.97
C ARG A 157 -2.30 -7.74 -19.25
N ARG A 158 -3.01 -7.95 -20.36
CA ARG A 158 -3.30 -9.29 -20.82
C ARG A 158 -1.99 -10.04 -21.06
N GLY A 159 -1.89 -11.23 -20.45
CA GLY A 159 -0.72 -12.08 -20.60
C GLY A 159 0.36 -11.90 -19.52
N VAL A 160 0.26 -10.93 -18.61
CA VAL A 160 1.09 -10.92 -17.40
C VAL A 160 0.60 -12.04 -16.48
N PRO A 161 1.48 -13.00 -16.12
CA PRO A 161 1.10 -14.11 -15.25
C PRO A 161 0.90 -13.65 -13.80
N LEU A 162 0.13 -14.41 -13.04
CA LEU A 162 0.03 -14.29 -11.60
C LEU A 162 0.88 -15.38 -10.94
N PHE A 163 1.36 -15.11 -9.72
CA PHE A 163 2.08 -16.06 -8.87
C PHE A 163 3.36 -16.63 -9.49
N ASP A 164 4.10 -15.79 -10.22
CA ASP A 164 5.32 -16.20 -10.95
C ASP A 164 5.11 -17.44 -11.86
N LYS A 165 3.89 -17.65 -12.32
CA LYS A 165 3.63 -18.71 -13.29
C LYS A 165 4.23 -18.26 -14.62
N THR A 166 5.35 -18.85 -15.01
CA THR A 166 5.84 -18.74 -16.38
C THR A 166 4.75 -19.21 -17.34
N ARG A 167 4.55 -18.52 -18.45
CA ARG A 167 3.76 -19.09 -19.54
C ARG A 167 4.42 -20.40 -19.89
N GLY A 168 3.72 -21.52 -19.65
CA GLY A 168 4.18 -22.82 -20.08
C GLY A 168 4.60 -22.70 -21.53
N GLY A 169 5.88 -22.96 -21.81
CA GLY A 169 6.36 -23.04 -23.17
C GLY A 169 5.53 -24.09 -23.90
N ALA A 170 4.87 -23.66 -24.95
CA ALA A 170 4.40 -24.54 -25.98
C ALA A 170 5.58 -24.91 -26.88
#